data_fbcbd5f3adaad574fa9d2e1d3bea7e50
#
_entry.id   fbcbd5f3adaad574fa9d2e1d3bea7e50
#
_cell.length_a   1.000
_cell.length_b   1.000
_cell.length_c   1.000
_cell.angle_alpha   90.00
_cell.angle_beta   90.00
_cell.angle_gamma   90.00
#
_symmetry.space_group_name_H-M   'P 1'
#
loop_
_entity.id
_entity.type
_entity.pdbx_description
1 polymer ?
#
loop_
_entity_poly.entity_id
_entity_poly.type
_entity_poly.pdbx_seq_one_letter_code
_entity_poly.pdbx_strand_id
1 'polypeptide(L)'
;MVLEQDTNTEIALNVTRTRVTVLGFNMTIIALMLSVMAARSTTADHSVLVHLMSYVALFVGFCLTLLGLFWLLLSQNWDTQGLSRPWPFTLGSMTTYLALSQTVTAFMHTYLLGIESAVEASRPVLAESSQGLVRLDALGATGLQGLLVMGGIVWTLTTYAGPLIVGLKSPVRSGWRWVFAGYYFALQVPICWISARAWHLQYVPADQPTNMLSIFALQFVQPLFWLR
;
A
#
# COMPACT_ATOMS: atom_id res chain seq x y z
N MET A 1 6.03 16.53 39.22
CA MET A 1 7.14 16.09 38.32
C MET A 1 7.15 14.60 38.10
N VAL A 2 7.04 13.73 39.11
CA VAL A 2 7.01 12.25 38.96
C VAL A 2 5.72 11.80 38.21
N LEU A 3 4.55 12.34 38.53
CA LEU A 3 3.25 11.98 37.91
C LEU A 3 3.19 12.35 36.41
N GLU A 4 3.84 13.43 35.99
CA GLU A 4 3.84 13.90 34.60
C GLU A 4 4.75 13.03 33.71
N GLN A 5 5.80 12.46 34.29
CA GLN A 5 6.70 11.54 33.61
C GLN A 5 6.06 10.17 33.38
N ASP A 6 5.27 9.66 34.33
CA ASP A 6 4.52 8.41 34.19
C ASP A 6 3.46 8.50 33.10
N THR A 7 2.73 9.61 33.02
CA THR A 7 1.68 9.83 32.00
C THR A 7 2.25 9.86 30.59
N ASN A 8 3.39 10.53 30.40
CA ASN A 8 4.06 10.58 29.09
C ASN A 8 4.59 9.22 28.64
N THR A 9 5.08 8.41 29.58
CA THR A 9 5.59 7.05 29.31
C THR A 9 4.44 6.12 28.91
N GLU A 10 3.29 6.20 29.59
CA GLU A 10 2.09 5.41 29.24
C GLU A 10 1.54 5.77 27.84
N ILE A 11 1.52 7.07 27.49
CA ILE A 11 1.06 7.52 26.16
C ILE A 11 2.00 6.97 25.07
N ALA A 12 3.31 7.06 25.27
CA ALA A 12 4.30 6.54 24.31
C ALA A 12 4.16 5.02 24.11
N LEU A 13 3.99 4.25 25.19
CA LEU A 13 3.76 2.83 25.17
C LEU A 13 2.48 2.47 24.41
N ASN A 14 1.39 3.17 24.64
CA ASN A 14 0.11 2.94 23.97
C ASN A 14 0.20 3.24 22.48
N VAL A 15 0.86 4.29 22.08
CA VAL A 15 1.09 4.64 20.66
C VAL A 15 1.91 3.57 19.97
N THR A 16 2.98 3.07 20.61
CA THR A 16 3.81 2.00 20.04
C THR A 16 3.03 0.70 19.92
N ARG A 17 2.27 0.30 20.94
CA ARG A 17 1.39 -0.88 20.88
C ARG A 17 0.38 -0.78 19.75
N THR A 18 -0.28 0.36 19.59
CA THR A 18 -1.23 0.58 18.51
C THR A 18 -0.57 0.41 17.14
N ARG A 19 0.64 0.92 16.93
CA ARG A 19 1.35 0.78 15.64
C ARG A 19 1.81 -0.65 15.37
N VAL A 20 2.30 -1.37 16.38
CA VAL A 20 2.63 -2.79 16.25
C VAL A 20 1.38 -3.62 15.92
N THR A 21 0.23 -3.28 16.52
CA THR A 21 -1.05 -3.92 16.18
C THR A 21 -1.45 -3.65 14.73
N VAL A 22 -1.31 -2.41 14.25
CA VAL A 22 -1.58 -2.06 12.84
C VAL A 22 -0.67 -2.83 11.89
N LEU A 23 0.61 -2.97 12.21
CA LEU A 23 1.55 -3.77 11.42
C LEU A 23 1.17 -5.26 11.42
N GLY A 24 0.80 -5.81 12.57
CA GLY A 24 0.33 -7.20 12.68
C GLY A 24 -0.93 -7.44 11.85
N PHE A 25 -1.87 -6.50 11.88
CA PHE A 25 -3.07 -6.56 11.05
C PHE A 25 -2.74 -6.48 9.55
N ASN A 26 -1.82 -5.59 9.17
CA ASN A 26 -1.34 -5.49 7.79
C ASN A 26 -0.70 -6.80 7.29
N MET A 27 0.11 -7.46 8.13
CA MET A 27 0.70 -8.77 7.83
C MET A 27 -0.37 -9.84 7.62
N THR A 28 -1.43 -9.83 8.43
CA THR A 28 -2.56 -10.75 8.29
C THR A 28 -3.29 -10.54 6.97
N ILE A 29 -3.53 -9.30 6.57
CA ILE A 29 -4.15 -8.97 5.27
C ILE A 29 -3.25 -9.45 4.13
N ILE A 30 -1.96 -9.19 4.18
CA ILE A 30 -0.99 -9.64 3.16
C ILE A 30 -1.02 -11.17 3.04
N ALA A 31 -0.96 -11.89 4.15
CA ALA A 31 -0.99 -13.35 4.15
C ALA A 31 -2.32 -13.90 3.59
N LEU A 32 -3.44 -13.29 3.97
CA LEU A 32 -4.76 -13.66 3.45
C LEU A 32 -4.85 -13.42 1.93
N MET A 33 -4.41 -12.26 1.45
CA MET A 33 -4.42 -11.95 0.02
C MET A 33 -3.54 -12.91 -0.78
N LEU A 34 -2.33 -13.21 -0.29
CA LEU A 34 -1.45 -14.18 -0.93
C LEU A 34 -2.08 -15.57 -1.00
N SER A 35 -2.76 -16.02 0.07
CA SER A 35 -3.43 -17.32 0.08
C SER A 35 -4.60 -17.38 -0.90
N VAL A 36 -5.40 -16.32 -0.99
CA VAL A 36 -6.51 -16.22 -1.96
C VAL A 36 -5.99 -16.21 -3.40
N MET A 37 -4.92 -15.48 -3.67
CA MET A 37 -4.31 -15.43 -5.00
C MET A 37 -3.69 -16.78 -5.38
N ALA A 38 -3.01 -17.45 -4.46
CA ALA A 38 -2.45 -18.80 -4.67
C ALA A 38 -3.56 -19.82 -4.97
N ALA A 39 -4.67 -19.79 -4.24
CA ALA A 39 -5.82 -20.67 -4.50
C ALA A 39 -6.42 -20.44 -5.89
N ARG A 40 -6.50 -19.19 -6.36
CA ARG A 40 -7.00 -18.88 -7.72
C ARG A 40 -6.04 -19.31 -8.83
N SER A 41 -4.74 -19.23 -8.61
CA SER A 41 -3.75 -19.64 -9.62
C SER A 41 -3.75 -21.14 -9.90
N THR A 42 -4.23 -21.98 -8.98
CA THR A 42 -4.33 -23.44 -9.17
C THR A 42 -5.57 -23.89 -9.96
N THR A 43 -6.57 -23.01 -10.08
CA THR A 43 -7.87 -23.37 -10.69
C THR A 43 -8.07 -22.77 -12.08
N ALA A 44 -7.25 -21.86 -12.52
CA ALA A 44 -7.37 -21.21 -13.82
C ALA A 44 -6.03 -21.19 -14.54
N ASP A 45 -6.08 -21.35 -15.85
CA ASP A 45 -4.97 -21.19 -16.81
C ASP A 45 -4.41 -19.74 -16.84
N HIS A 46 -4.60 -19.01 -15.75
CA HIS A 46 -4.19 -17.62 -15.61
C HIS A 46 -2.73 -17.57 -15.17
N SER A 47 -1.89 -17.13 -16.08
CA SER A 47 -0.49 -16.90 -15.82
C SER A 47 -0.31 -15.96 -14.62
N VAL A 48 0.73 -16.21 -13.81
CA VAL A 48 1.17 -15.33 -12.69
C VAL A 48 1.28 -13.85 -13.15
N LEU A 49 1.51 -13.61 -14.43
CA LEU A 49 1.60 -12.28 -15.03
C LEU A 49 0.32 -11.44 -14.86
N VAL A 50 -0.86 -12.05 -14.84
CA VAL A 50 -2.13 -11.32 -14.66
C VAL A 50 -2.23 -10.63 -13.29
N HIS A 51 -1.53 -11.16 -12.29
CA HIS A 51 -1.54 -10.63 -10.93
C HIS A 51 -0.18 -10.05 -10.48
N LEU A 52 0.74 -9.81 -11.42
CA LEU A 52 2.12 -9.43 -11.09
C LEU A 52 2.20 -8.15 -10.25
N MET A 53 1.39 -7.13 -10.57
CA MET A 53 1.33 -5.89 -9.79
C MET A 53 0.89 -6.13 -8.35
N SER A 54 -0.12 -6.98 -8.14
CA SER A 54 -0.60 -7.32 -6.80
C SER A 54 0.45 -8.08 -6.00
N TYR A 55 1.11 -9.07 -6.62
CA TYR A 55 2.18 -9.83 -5.96
C TYR A 55 3.36 -8.94 -5.57
N VAL A 56 3.80 -8.07 -6.47
CA VAL A 56 4.91 -7.14 -6.21
C VAL A 56 4.54 -6.17 -5.08
N ALA A 57 3.34 -5.59 -5.12
CA ALA A 57 2.89 -4.67 -4.09
C ALA A 57 2.77 -5.36 -2.71
N LEU A 58 2.26 -6.61 -2.66
CA LEU A 58 2.21 -7.38 -1.41
C LEU A 58 3.60 -7.71 -0.88
N PHE A 59 4.53 -8.12 -1.73
CA PHE A 59 5.89 -8.42 -1.33
C PHE A 59 6.61 -7.18 -0.80
N VAL A 60 6.49 -6.06 -1.50
CA VAL A 60 7.05 -4.77 -1.05
C VAL A 60 6.39 -4.34 0.27
N GLY A 61 5.07 -4.45 0.37
CA GLY A 61 4.32 -4.18 1.61
C GLY A 61 4.79 -5.03 2.79
N PHE A 62 5.08 -6.31 2.54
CA PHE A 62 5.65 -7.23 3.53
C PHE A 62 7.04 -6.76 4.00
N CYS A 63 7.95 -6.49 3.06
CA CYS A 63 9.31 -6.00 3.39
C CYS A 63 9.26 -4.68 4.18
N LEU A 64 8.40 -3.75 3.78
CA LEU A 64 8.21 -2.48 4.50
C LEU A 64 7.60 -2.68 5.89
N THR A 65 6.70 -3.65 6.05
CA THR A 65 6.12 -3.99 7.35
C THR A 65 7.20 -4.50 8.31
N LEU A 66 8.08 -5.39 7.84
CA LEU A 66 9.21 -5.87 8.64
C LEU A 66 10.20 -4.74 8.98
N LEU A 67 10.51 -3.87 8.02
CA LEU A 67 11.38 -2.71 8.24
C LEU A 67 10.75 -1.72 9.23
N GLY A 68 9.45 -1.46 9.13
CA GLY A 68 8.71 -0.63 10.07
C GLY A 68 8.74 -1.20 11.48
N LEU A 69 8.51 -2.51 11.61
CA LEU A 69 8.60 -3.21 12.89
C LEU A 69 10.00 -3.11 13.50
N PHE A 70 11.05 -3.30 12.71
CA PHE A 70 12.43 -3.14 13.15
C PHE A 70 12.68 -1.76 13.78
N TRP A 71 12.27 -0.68 13.10
CA TRP A 71 12.44 0.68 13.61
C TRP A 71 11.64 0.94 14.89
N LEU A 72 10.42 0.41 15.00
CA LEU A 72 9.59 0.58 16.18
C LEU A 72 10.13 -0.20 17.38
N LEU A 73 10.63 -1.41 17.18
CA LEU A 73 11.29 -2.20 18.22
C LEU A 73 12.59 -1.56 18.67
N LEU A 74 13.37 -0.98 17.75
CA LEU A 74 14.58 -0.25 18.08
C LEU A 74 14.25 0.99 18.94
N SER A 75 13.19 1.73 18.58
CA SER A 75 12.72 2.86 19.41
C SER A 75 12.34 2.41 20.80
N GLN A 76 11.56 1.34 20.93
CA GLN A 76 11.13 0.80 22.21
C GLN A 76 12.32 0.35 23.07
N ASN A 77 13.32 -0.31 22.48
CA ASN A 77 14.51 -0.76 23.22
C ASN A 77 15.31 0.43 23.76
N TRP A 78 15.42 1.53 23.02
CA TRP A 78 16.09 2.72 23.52
C TRP A 78 15.30 3.46 24.59
N ASP A 79 13.99 3.52 24.50
CA ASP A 79 13.13 4.11 25.53
C ASP A 79 13.26 3.34 26.86
N THR A 80 13.34 2.01 26.82
CA THR A 80 13.57 1.18 28.01
C THR A 80 14.95 1.39 28.65
N GLN A 81 15.94 1.83 27.87
CA GLN A 81 17.28 2.17 28.35
C GLN A 81 17.41 3.64 28.82
N GLY A 82 16.32 4.40 28.82
CA GLY A 82 16.34 5.84 29.17
C GLY A 82 17.00 6.73 28.11
N LEU A 83 17.25 6.18 26.89
CA LEU A 83 17.89 6.88 25.79
C LEU A 83 16.81 7.31 24.76
N SER A 84 15.75 7.98 25.20
CA SER A 84 14.64 8.39 24.34
C SER A 84 15.14 9.15 23.11
N ARG A 85 15.02 8.52 21.95
CA ARG A 85 15.39 9.09 20.65
C ARG A 85 14.18 9.03 19.70
N PRO A 86 13.58 10.16 19.33
CA PRO A 86 12.34 10.18 18.57
C PRO A 86 12.50 9.77 17.08
N TRP A 87 13.71 9.79 16.54
CA TRP A 87 13.91 9.53 15.12
C TRP A 87 13.59 8.10 14.65
N PRO A 88 13.88 6.99 15.40
CA PRO A 88 13.51 5.65 14.94
C PRO A 88 12.00 5.46 14.93
N PHE A 89 11.30 6.05 15.90
CA PHE A 89 9.83 6.05 15.92
C PHE A 89 9.26 6.77 14.68
N THR A 90 9.86 7.90 14.29
CA THR A 90 9.47 8.63 13.09
C THR A 90 9.70 7.79 11.83
N LEU A 91 10.88 7.18 11.68
CA LEU A 91 11.19 6.31 10.55
C LEU A 91 10.25 5.10 10.48
N GLY A 92 10.04 4.42 11.61
CA GLY A 92 9.12 3.29 11.69
C GLY A 92 7.69 3.66 11.32
N SER A 93 7.26 4.84 11.75
CA SER A 93 5.93 5.36 11.41
C SER A 93 5.79 5.67 9.92
N MET A 94 6.77 6.32 9.32
CA MET A 94 6.77 6.61 7.87
C MET A 94 6.76 5.31 7.05
N THR A 95 7.58 4.34 7.45
CA THR A 95 7.65 3.02 6.79
C THR A 95 6.32 2.27 6.92
N THR A 96 5.65 2.35 8.08
CA THR A 96 4.33 1.76 8.28
C THR A 96 3.30 2.33 7.31
N TYR A 97 3.28 3.64 7.11
CA TYR A 97 2.39 4.26 6.14
C TYR A 97 2.66 3.81 4.71
N LEU A 98 3.94 3.70 4.32
CA LEU A 98 4.31 3.17 3.00
C LEU A 98 3.93 1.68 2.85
N ALA A 99 4.06 0.87 3.90
CA ALA A 99 3.61 -0.52 3.89
C ALA A 99 2.10 -0.62 3.65
N LEU A 100 1.32 0.21 4.35
CA LEU A 100 -0.14 0.28 4.15
C LEU A 100 -0.51 0.72 2.73
N SER A 101 0.20 1.69 2.14
CA SER A 101 -0.06 2.12 0.77
C SER A 101 0.15 0.99 -0.24
N GLN A 102 1.17 0.15 -0.05
CA GLN A 102 1.41 -1.01 -0.90
C GLN A 102 0.33 -2.09 -0.74
N THR A 103 -0.16 -2.29 0.47
CA THR A 103 -1.30 -3.20 0.71
C THR A 103 -2.57 -2.68 0.03
N VAL A 104 -2.84 -1.37 0.08
CA VAL A 104 -3.95 -0.75 -0.66
C VAL A 104 -3.78 -0.92 -2.17
N THR A 105 -2.57 -0.69 -2.70
CA THR A 105 -2.25 -0.92 -4.12
C THR A 105 -2.56 -2.36 -4.54
N ALA A 106 -2.08 -3.34 -3.78
CA ALA A 106 -2.31 -4.74 -4.07
C ALA A 106 -3.81 -5.09 -4.03
N PHE A 107 -4.51 -4.60 -3.01
CA PHE A 107 -5.96 -4.80 -2.88
C PHE A 107 -6.71 -4.22 -4.08
N MET A 108 -6.40 -2.99 -4.49
CA MET A 108 -7.06 -2.34 -5.62
C MET A 108 -6.83 -3.12 -6.92
N HIS A 109 -5.60 -3.51 -7.24
CA HIS A 109 -5.31 -4.31 -8.43
C HIS A 109 -6.02 -5.67 -8.42
N THR A 110 -6.02 -6.38 -7.28
CA THR A 110 -6.69 -7.67 -7.16
C THR A 110 -8.20 -7.54 -7.32
N TYR A 111 -8.77 -6.49 -6.74
CA TYR A 111 -10.22 -6.26 -6.77
C TYR A 111 -10.69 -5.82 -8.16
N LEU A 112 -9.95 -4.94 -8.84
CA LEU A 112 -10.25 -4.52 -10.21
C LEU A 112 -10.29 -5.71 -11.17
N LEU A 113 -9.25 -6.55 -11.14
CA LEU A 113 -9.22 -7.79 -11.93
C LEU A 113 -10.36 -8.75 -11.56
N GLY A 114 -10.74 -8.80 -10.29
CA GLY A 114 -11.87 -9.60 -9.83
C GLY A 114 -13.23 -9.12 -10.38
N ILE A 115 -13.44 -7.80 -10.43
CA ILE A 115 -14.66 -7.22 -11.03
C ILE A 115 -14.68 -7.46 -12.54
N GLU A 116 -13.58 -7.19 -13.24
CA GLU A 116 -13.50 -7.40 -14.69
C GLU A 116 -13.81 -8.86 -15.06
N SER A 117 -13.24 -9.82 -14.35
CA SER A 117 -13.50 -11.24 -14.58
C SER A 117 -14.93 -11.64 -14.22
N ALA A 118 -15.54 -11.07 -13.18
CA ALA A 118 -16.93 -11.33 -12.81
C ALA A 118 -17.92 -10.75 -13.82
N VAL A 119 -17.66 -9.55 -14.33
CA VAL A 119 -18.46 -8.92 -15.40
C VAL A 119 -18.39 -9.77 -16.67
N GLU A 120 -17.19 -10.18 -17.08
CA GLU A 120 -17.01 -11.00 -18.28
C GLU A 120 -17.71 -12.36 -18.17
N ALA A 121 -17.58 -13.04 -17.02
CA ALA A 121 -18.25 -14.31 -16.76
C ALA A 121 -19.79 -14.19 -16.75
N SER A 122 -20.33 -13.03 -16.40
CA SER A 122 -21.78 -12.78 -16.33
C SER A 122 -22.38 -12.38 -17.67
N ARG A 123 -21.57 -11.91 -18.64
CA ARG A 123 -22.04 -11.46 -19.96
C ARG A 123 -22.87 -12.50 -20.71
N PRO A 124 -22.46 -13.78 -20.88
CA PRO A 124 -23.25 -14.75 -21.63
C PRO A 124 -24.59 -15.06 -20.99
N VAL A 125 -24.67 -15.06 -19.64
CA VAL A 125 -25.93 -15.33 -18.91
C VAL A 125 -26.92 -14.17 -19.05
N LEU A 126 -26.44 -12.93 -19.15
CA LEU A 126 -27.25 -11.71 -19.23
C LEU A 126 -27.50 -11.25 -20.68
N ALA A 127 -26.81 -11.86 -21.65
CA ALA A 127 -26.97 -11.53 -23.07
C ALA A 127 -28.39 -11.86 -23.60
N GLU A 128 -29.13 -12.75 -22.92
CA GLU A 128 -30.53 -13.04 -23.23
C GLU A 128 -31.49 -11.87 -22.89
N SER A 129 -31.02 -10.89 -22.10
CA SER A 129 -31.79 -9.70 -21.72
C SER A 129 -30.98 -8.43 -21.92
N SER A 130 -31.37 -7.60 -22.88
CA SER A 130 -30.73 -6.29 -23.10
C SER A 130 -30.76 -5.38 -21.86
N GLN A 131 -31.82 -5.48 -21.04
CA GLN A 131 -31.91 -4.74 -19.76
C GLN A 131 -30.95 -5.28 -18.69
N GLY A 132 -30.67 -6.59 -18.71
CA GLY A 132 -29.70 -7.21 -17.80
C GLY A 132 -28.28 -6.70 -18.02
N LEU A 133 -27.85 -6.60 -19.28
CA LEU A 133 -26.53 -6.06 -19.64
C LEU A 133 -26.37 -4.59 -19.23
N VAL A 134 -27.37 -3.75 -19.52
CA VAL A 134 -27.33 -2.31 -19.14
C VAL A 134 -27.25 -2.15 -17.63
N ARG A 135 -27.96 -2.97 -16.84
CA ARG A 135 -27.87 -2.94 -15.37
C ARG A 135 -26.52 -3.43 -14.85
N LEU A 136 -25.94 -4.45 -15.45
CA LEU A 136 -24.62 -4.96 -15.07
C LEU A 136 -23.54 -3.92 -15.33
N ASP A 137 -23.54 -3.29 -16.50
CA ASP A 137 -22.59 -2.25 -16.87
C ASP A 137 -22.74 -1.01 -15.95
N ALA A 138 -23.95 -0.60 -15.62
CA ALA A 138 -24.22 0.51 -14.71
C ALA A 138 -23.76 0.22 -13.26
N LEU A 139 -24.06 -0.97 -12.74
CA LEU A 139 -23.64 -1.38 -11.39
C LEU A 139 -22.12 -1.54 -11.32
N GLY A 140 -21.51 -2.13 -12.33
CA GLY A 140 -20.05 -2.28 -12.45
C GLY A 140 -19.37 -0.91 -12.47
N ALA A 141 -19.83 0.02 -13.29
CA ALA A 141 -19.27 1.35 -13.41
C ALA A 141 -19.40 2.15 -12.11
N THR A 142 -20.59 2.15 -11.48
CA THR A 142 -20.84 2.93 -10.25
C THR A 142 -20.06 2.37 -9.06
N GLY A 143 -20.08 1.04 -8.87
CA GLY A 143 -19.34 0.38 -7.81
C GLY A 143 -17.84 0.55 -7.96
N LEU A 144 -17.35 0.41 -9.20
CA LEU A 144 -15.94 0.61 -9.53
C LEU A 144 -15.48 2.04 -9.25
N GLN A 145 -16.23 3.05 -9.68
CA GLN A 145 -15.91 4.46 -9.43
C GLN A 145 -15.84 4.77 -7.93
N GLY A 146 -16.80 4.31 -7.15
CA GLY A 146 -16.80 4.49 -5.69
C GLY A 146 -15.56 3.89 -5.04
N LEU A 147 -15.19 2.68 -5.44
CA LEU A 147 -14.02 1.98 -4.93
C LEU A 147 -12.72 2.67 -5.32
N LEU A 148 -12.61 3.15 -6.57
CA LEU A 148 -11.45 3.89 -7.05
C LEU A 148 -11.25 5.19 -6.29
N VAL A 149 -12.31 5.94 -6.01
CA VAL A 149 -12.25 7.16 -5.23
C VAL A 149 -11.81 6.86 -3.79
N MET A 150 -12.44 5.90 -3.12
CA MET A 150 -12.08 5.52 -1.75
C MET A 150 -10.66 4.98 -1.65
N GLY A 151 -10.29 4.07 -2.54
CA GLY A 151 -8.92 3.54 -2.62
C GLY A 151 -7.90 4.63 -2.88
N GLY A 152 -8.19 5.55 -3.79
CA GLY A 152 -7.34 6.69 -4.11
C GLY A 152 -7.14 7.65 -2.93
N ILE A 153 -8.20 7.94 -2.16
CA ILE A 153 -8.12 8.72 -0.92
C ILE A 153 -7.22 8.01 0.09
N VAL A 154 -7.49 6.75 0.40
CA VAL A 154 -6.71 5.98 1.39
C VAL A 154 -5.26 5.86 0.95
N TRP A 155 -5.00 5.58 -0.33
CA TRP A 155 -3.66 5.51 -0.88
C TRP A 155 -2.91 6.85 -0.75
N THR A 156 -3.55 7.97 -1.08
CA THR A 156 -2.96 9.32 -0.96
C THR A 156 -2.64 9.67 0.49
N LEU A 157 -3.56 9.35 1.40
CA LEU A 157 -3.37 9.55 2.84
C LEU A 157 -2.20 8.73 3.38
N THR A 158 -2.06 7.49 2.96
CA THR A 158 -1.00 6.59 3.44
C THR A 158 0.34 6.85 2.75
N THR A 159 0.33 7.23 1.47
CA THR A 159 1.58 7.49 0.73
C THR A 159 2.16 8.85 1.08
N TYR A 160 1.36 9.90 1.15
CA TYR A 160 1.86 11.26 1.28
C TYR A 160 1.52 11.92 2.61
N ALA A 161 0.22 12.00 2.95
CA ALA A 161 -0.21 12.78 4.11
C ALA A 161 0.32 12.19 5.43
N GLY A 162 0.26 10.88 5.61
CA GLY A 162 0.76 10.19 6.80
C GLY A 162 2.24 10.43 7.05
N PRO A 163 3.14 10.08 6.12
CA PRO A 163 4.57 10.34 6.26
C PRO A 163 4.90 11.82 6.46
N LEU A 164 4.23 12.73 5.74
CA LEU A 164 4.43 14.17 5.87
C LEU A 164 4.07 14.66 7.27
N ILE A 165 2.89 14.30 7.77
CA ILE A 165 2.42 14.70 9.11
C ILE A 165 3.38 14.16 10.19
N VAL A 166 3.81 12.90 10.07
CA VAL A 166 4.75 12.30 11.02
C VAL A 166 6.10 13.00 10.97
N GLY A 167 6.63 13.28 9.79
CA GLY A 167 7.91 13.99 9.62
C GLY A 167 7.86 15.43 10.15
N LEU A 168 6.77 16.16 9.92
CA LEU A 168 6.61 17.54 10.36
C LEU A 168 6.35 17.65 11.87
N LYS A 169 5.59 16.73 12.45
CA LYS A 169 5.26 16.72 13.89
C LYS A 169 6.31 16.04 14.75
N SER A 170 7.33 15.44 14.16
CA SER A 170 8.41 14.79 14.93
C SER A 170 9.15 15.82 15.80
N PRO A 171 9.38 15.54 17.09
CA PRO A 171 10.08 16.43 18.01
C PRO A 171 11.60 16.39 17.81
N VAL A 172 12.06 16.52 16.57
CA VAL A 172 13.46 16.50 16.19
C VAL A 172 13.93 17.87 15.69
N ARG A 173 15.25 18.12 15.74
CA ARG A 173 15.86 19.34 15.18
C ARG A 173 15.50 19.48 13.69
N SER A 174 15.40 20.72 13.21
CA SER A 174 15.02 21.05 11.84
C SER A 174 15.85 20.30 10.77
N GLY A 175 17.15 20.09 11.00
CA GLY A 175 18.01 19.33 10.09
C GLY A 175 17.58 17.88 9.86
N TRP A 176 16.95 17.23 10.83
CA TRP A 176 16.45 15.86 10.71
C TRP A 176 15.27 15.74 9.73
N ARG A 177 14.56 16.81 9.47
CA ARG A 177 13.47 16.82 8.48
C ARG A 177 13.97 16.46 7.08
N TRP A 178 15.17 16.92 6.73
CA TRP A 178 15.81 16.54 5.46
C TRP A 178 16.23 15.07 5.43
N VAL A 179 16.68 14.53 6.58
CA VAL A 179 16.99 13.10 6.71
C VAL A 179 15.73 12.27 6.52
N PHE A 180 14.59 12.68 7.09
CA PHE A 180 13.32 11.99 6.92
C PHE A 180 12.81 12.08 5.47
N ALA A 181 12.92 13.25 4.83
CA ALA A 181 12.60 13.40 3.43
C ALA A 181 13.49 12.50 2.56
N GLY A 182 14.81 12.51 2.79
CA GLY A 182 15.76 11.63 2.11
C GLY A 182 15.42 10.15 2.28
N TYR A 183 15.10 9.72 3.52
CA TYR A 183 14.68 8.35 3.81
C TYR A 183 13.38 7.98 3.07
N TYR A 184 12.39 8.88 3.10
CA TYR A 184 11.13 8.67 2.37
C TYR A 184 11.38 8.46 0.88
N PHE A 185 12.16 9.33 0.24
CA PHE A 185 12.48 9.19 -1.18
C PHE A 185 13.35 7.96 -1.46
N ALA A 186 14.28 7.60 -0.56
CA ALA A 186 15.09 6.40 -0.68
C ALA A 186 14.26 5.12 -0.67
N LEU A 187 13.08 5.12 -0.04
CA LEU A 187 12.12 4.01 -0.11
C LEU A 187 11.17 4.17 -1.30
N GLN A 188 10.62 5.35 -1.52
CA GLN A 188 9.56 5.57 -2.52
C GLN A 188 10.08 5.41 -3.96
N VAL A 189 11.28 5.87 -4.26
CA VAL A 189 11.85 5.77 -5.62
C VAL A 189 12.03 4.31 -6.06
N PRO A 190 12.66 3.41 -5.28
CA PRO A 190 12.72 1.99 -5.62
C PRO A 190 11.35 1.33 -5.72
N ILE A 191 10.41 1.67 -4.84
CA ILE A 191 9.03 1.16 -4.88
C ILE A 191 8.39 1.52 -6.22
N CYS A 192 8.41 2.80 -6.60
CA CYS A 192 7.87 3.26 -7.87
C CYS A 192 8.56 2.60 -9.07
N TRP A 193 9.88 2.39 -9.00
CA TRP A 193 10.62 1.72 -10.08
C TRP A 193 10.21 0.25 -10.23
N ILE A 194 10.13 -0.49 -9.14
CA ILE A 194 9.70 -1.90 -9.14
C ILE A 194 8.26 -2.02 -9.63
N SER A 195 7.36 -1.14 -9.15
CA SER A 195 5.97 -1.08 -9.61
C SER A 195 5.86 -0.74 -11.09
N ALA A 196 6.66 0.20 -11.60
CA ALA A 196 6.69 0.54 -13.02
C ALA A 196 7.12 -0.66 -13.89
N ARG A 197 8.11 -1.43 -13.43
CA ARG A 197 8.56 -2.65 -14.11
C ARG A 197 7.49 -3.73 -14.10
N ALA A 198 6.84 -3.95 -12.96
CA ALA A 198 5.76 -4.91 -12.84
C ALA A 198 4.58 -4.53 -13.74
N TRP A 199 4.20 -3.25 -13.76
CA TRP A 199 3.15 -2.73 -14.63
C TRP A 199 3.48 -2.93 -16.10
N HIS A 200 4.70 -2.59 -16.51
CA HIS A 200 5.17 -2.78 -17.89
C HIS A 200 5.07 -4.26 -18.31
N LEU A 201 5.55 -5.18 -17.46
CA LEU A 201 5.50 -6.61 -17.76
C LEU A 201 4.08 -7.17 -17.80
N GLN A 202 3.15 -6.59 -17.04
CA GLN A 202 1.77 -7.06 -16.97
C GLN A 202 0.89 -6.54 -18.11
N TYR A 203 1.06 -5.27 -18.50
CA TYR A 203 0.10 -4.58 -19.36
C TYR A 203 0.64 -4.17 -20.74
N VAL A 204 1.96 -4.19 -20.93
CA VAL A 204 2.55 -3.75 -22.20
C VAL A 204 2.97 -4.95 -23.03
N PRO A 205 2.46 -5.08 -24.28
CA PRO A 205 2.93 -6.07 -25.23
C PRO A 205 4.43 -5.92 -25.52
N ALA A 206 5.11 -7.05 -25.70
CA ALA A 206 6.58 -7.08 -25.85
C ALA A 206 7.10 -6.33 -27.10
N ASP A 207 6.22 -6.14 -28.08
CA ASP A 207 6.50 -5.48 -29.36
C ASP A 207 6.27 -3.96 -29.35
N GLN A 208 5.69 -3.42 -28.25
CA GLN A 208 5.40 -1.99 -28.15
C GLN A 208 6.54 -1.21 -27.51
N PRO A 209 7.11 -0.19 -28.20
CA PRO A 209 8.07 0.71 -27.59
C PRO A 209 7.38 1.57 -26.53
N THR A 210 7.81 1.42 -25.28
CA THR A 210 7.25 2.19 -24.15
C THR A 210 8.30 3.04 -23.48
N ASN A 211 7.90 4.23 -23.07
CA ASN A 211 8.75 5.11 -22.28
C ASN A 211 8.67 4.71 -20.79
N MET A 212 9.62 3.91 -20.31
CA MET A 212 9.72 3.48 -18.93
C MET A 212 9.76 4.64 -17.93
N LEU A 213 10.32 5.79 -18.33
CA LEU A 213 10.38 6.97 -17.45
C LEU A 213 8.99 7.56 -17.20
N SER A 214 8.13 7.58 -18.21
CA SER A 214 6.74 8.05 -18.04
C SER A 214 5.95 7.10 -17.15
N ILE A 215 6.11 5.78 -17.31
CA ILE A 215 5.47 4.78 -16.46
C ILE A 215 5.95 4.95 -15.01
N PHE A 216 7.24 5.12 -14.79
CA PHE A 216 7.83 5.38 -13.49
C PHE A 216 7.27 6.65 -12.83
N ALA A 217 7.23 7.77 -13.57
CA ALA A 217 6.69 9.03 -13.06
C ALA A 217 5.21 8.90 -12.65
N LEU A 218 4.44 8.15 -13.41
CA LEU A 218 3.03 7.89 -13.11
C LEU A 218 2.85 7.03 -11.84
N GLN A 219 3.83 6.20 -11.43
CA GLN A 219 3.73 5.44 -10.18
C GLN A 219 3.65 6.33 -8.93
N PHE A 220 4.08 7.58 -9.00
CA PHE A 220 3.88 8.54 -7.91
C PHE A 220 2.42 8.99 -7.76
N VAL A 221 1.58 8.71 -8.75
CA VAL A 221 0.15 9.03 -8.75
C VAL A 221 -0.69 7.79 -9.12
N GLN A 222 -0.36 6.66 -8.51
CA GLN A 222 -0.95 5.34 -8.81
C GLN A 222 -2.48 5.32 -8.95
N PRO A 223 -3.29 6.04 -8.14
CA PRO A 223 -4.73 6.03 -8.32
C PRO A 223 -5.21 6.43 -9.70
N LEU A 224 -4.44 7.23 -10.45
CA LEU A 224 -4.78 7.61 -11.82
C LEU A 224 -4.66 6.43 -12.81
N PHE A 225 -3.87 5.40 -12.49
CA PHE A 225 -3.80 4.17 -13.29
C PHE A 225 -5.00 3.26 -13.10
N TRP A 226 -5.67 3.36 -11.97
CA TRP A 226 -6.85 2.55 -11.71
C TRP A 226 -8.07 3.03 -12.50
N LEU A 227 -7.99 4.24 -13.08
CA LEU A 227 -9.07 4.85 -13.89
C LEU A 227 -8.98 4.49 -15.39
N ARG A 228 -8.00 3.70 -15.79
CA ARG A 228 -7.81 3.25 -17.18
C ARG A 228 -8.32 1.83 -17.35
#